data_3e117952c72abc83337d333abbe2aca1
#
_entry.id   3e117952c72abc83337d333abbe2aca1
#
_cell.length_a   1.000
_cell.length_b   1.000
_cell.length_c   1.000
_cell.angle_alpha   90.00
_cell.angle_beta   90.00
_cell.angle_gamma   90.00
#
_symmetry.space_group_name_H-M   'P 1'
#
loop_
_entity.id
_entity.type
_entity.pdbx_description
1 polymer ?
#
loop_
_entity_poly.entity_id
_entity_poly.type
_entity_poly.pdbx_seq_one_letter_code
_entity_poly.pdbx_strand_id
1 'polypeptide(L)'
;MTLPTFVVIGAMKAGTVSLCRYLDDHPAVFLGRGGTFGEPNYFVAEQNWPRGRDWYESLFDGADGADKAAAIGECSPSYSWAHAFRGVPERMAQVVPQARLIYVVRDPIARMATETPGQARPALATRSAHRAVPSPDNSAGPCQRLRHLT
;
A
#
# COMPACT_ATOMS: atom_id res chain seq x y z
N MET A 1 -6.18 5.93 18.49
CA MET A 1 -4.87 5.40 18.02
C MET A 1 -5.18 4.27 17.04
N THR A 2 -4.81 4.44 15.81
CA THR A 2 -5.17 3.52 14.73
C THR A 2 -3.93 2.71 14.34
N LEU A 3 -4.06 1.39 14.29
CA LEU A 3 -3.01 0.47 13.85
C LEU A 3 -3.46 -0.24 12.58
N PRO A 4 -2.53 -0.71 11.74
CA PRO A 4 -2.90 -1.39 10.52
C PRO A 4 -3.58 -2.74 10.79
N THR A 5 -4.61 -3.03 10.00
CA THR A 5 -5.33 -4.30 10.00
C THR A 5 -4.68 -5.33 9.07
N PHE A 6 -3.80 -4.87 8.16
CA PHE A 6 -2.98 -5.72 7.32
C PHE A 6 -1.60 -5.10 7.04
N VAL A 7 -0.63 -5.96 6.72
CA VAL A 7 0.73 -5.57 6.35
C VAL A 7 1.21 -6.39 5.15
N VAL A 8 1.67 -5.71 4.10
CA VAL A 8 2.34 -6.35 2.97
C VAL A 8 3.82 -6.52 3.32
N ILE A 9 4.20 -7.74 3.69
CA ILE A 9 5.53 -8.05 4.24
C ILE A 9 6.57 -8.50 3.19
N GLY A 10 6.19 -8.68 1.95
CA GLY A 10 7.08 -9.20 0.89
C GLY A 10 6.35 -9.90 -0.23
N ALA A 11 7.10 -10.58 -1.11
CA ALA A 11 8.56 -10.59 -1.17
C ALA A 11 9.08 -9.41 -1.99
N MET A 12 10.30 -8.97 -1.67
CA MET A 12 11.00 -8.00 -2.52
C MET A 12 11.08 -8.50 -3.96
N LYS A 13 10.91 -7.59 -4.93
CA LYS A 13 10.92 -7.88 -6.38
C LYS A 13 9.80 -8.84 -6.86
N ALA A 14 8.79 -9.09 -6.03
CA ALA A 14 7.63 -9.92 -6.40
C ALA A 14 6.44 -9.13 -6.96
N GLY A 15 6.53 -7.80 -7.05
CA GLY A 15 5.43 -6.96 -7.53
C GLY A 15 4.67 -6.23 -6.41
N THR A 16 5.21 -6.19 -5.21
CA THR A 16 4.59 -5.50 -4.05
C THR A 16 4.31 -4.03 -4.30
N VAL A 17 5.19 -3.31 -5.01
CA VAL A 17 4.97 -1.91 -5.37
C VAL A 17 3.69 -1.73 -6.19
N SER A 18 3.44 -2.62 -7.15
CA SER A 18 2.21 -2.59 -7.96
C SER A 18 0.99 -2.91 -7.12
N LEU A 19 1.07 -3.94 -6.27
CA LEU A 19 -0.01 -4.29 -5.35
C LEU A 19 -0.34 -3.10 -4.43
N CYS A 20 0.67 -2.50 -3.81
CA CYS A 20 0.45 -1.38 -2.88
C CYS A 20 -0.16 -0.15 -3.58
N ARG A 21 0.18 0.09 -4.85
CA ARG A 21 -0.49 1.13 -5.65
C ARG A 21 -1.97 0.82 -5.87
N TYR A 22 -2.30 -0.41 -6.24
CA TYR A 22 -3.71 -0.80 -6.43
C TYR A 22 -4.51 -0.73 -5.12
N LEU A 23 -3.88 -1.07 -3.99
CA LEU A 23 -4.51 -0.93 -2.68
C LEU A 23 -4.71 0.54 -2.32
N ASP A 24 -3.74 1.40 -2.62
CA ASP A 24 -3.80 2.83 -2.36
C ASP A 24 -4.86 3.55 -3.22
N ASP A 25 -5.08 3.08 -4.44
CA ASP A 25 -6.13 3.60 -5.33
C ASP A 25 -7.53 3.11 -4.93
N HIS A 26 -7.64 2.16 -3.99
CA HIS A 26 -8.93 1.59 -3.62
C HIS A 26 -9.63 2.44 -2.55
N PRO A 27 -10.88 2.91 -2.80
CA PRO A 27 -11.55 3.89 -1.94
C PRO A 27 -11.86 3.42 -0.52
N ALA A 28 -11.86 2.10 -0.27
CA ALA A 28 -12.09 1.53 1.05
C ALA A 28 -10.80 1.09 1.77
N VAL A 29 -9.63 1.43 1.23
CA VAL A 29 -8.33 1.09 1.81
C VAL A 29 -7.56 2.36 2.13
N PHE A 30 -6.99 2.42 3.32
CA PHE A 30 -6.03 3.45 3.70
C PHE A 30 -4.65 2.83 3.87
N LEU A 31 -3.64 3.38 3.21
CA LEU A 31 -2.25 2.98 3.39
C LEU A 31 -1.48 4.04 4.16
N GLY A 32 -0.99 3.66 5.35
CA GLY A 32 -0.02 4.46 6.10
C GLY A 32 1.29 4.57 5.33
N ARG A 33 1.75 5.79 5.13
CA ARG A 33 2.95 6.10 4.35
C ARG A 33 4.02 6.70 5.25
N GLY A 34 5.21 6.18 5.13
CA GLY A 34 6.36 6.70 5.87
C GLY A 34 7.66 6.14 5.33
N GLY A 35 8.78 6.66 5.83
CA GLY A 35 10.07 6.16 5.42
C GLY A 35 10.44 6.44 3.96
N THR A 36 11.37 5.66 3.44
CA THR A 36 11.83 5.77 2.07
C THR A 36 10.85 5.07 1.13
N PHE A 37 10.48 5.73 0.02
CA PHE A 37 9.53 5.23 -0.98
C PHE A 37 8.10 4.95 -0.46
N GLY A 38 7.72 5.54 0.68
CA GLY A 38 6.41 5.31 1.28
C GLY A 38 6.31 3.98 2.04
N GLU A 39 7.43 3.29 2.23
CA GLU A 39 7.55 2.07 3.01
C GLU A 39 7.94 2.43 4.45
N PRO A 40 7.09 2.22 5.45
CA PRO A 40 7.40 2.55 6.83
C PRO A 40 8.65 1.85 7.37
N ASN A 41 8.85 0.58 7.04
CA ASN A 41 9.95 -0.25 7.54
C ASN A 41 10.13 -0.12 9.06
N TYR A 42 9.02 0.09 9.79
CA TYR A 42 9.03 0.38 11.21
C TYR A 42 9.64 -0.76 12.02
N PHE A 43 9.29 -2.01 11.70
CA PHE A 43 9.75 -3.17 12.44
C PHE A 43 11.20 -3.57 12.16
N VAL A 44 11.91 -2.83 11.31
CA VAL A 44 13.36 -3.00 11.08
C VAL A 44 14.14 -2.20 12.11
N ALA A 45 14.90 -2.89 12.97
CA ALA A 45 15.60 -2.27 14.09
C ALA A 45 16.61 -1.21 13.65
N GLU A 46 17.27 -1.44 12.53
CA GLU A 46 18.30 -0.59 11.95
C GLU A 46 17.72 0.63 11.20
N GLN A 47 16.40 0.70 11.07
CA GLN A 47 15.71 1.77 10.34
C GLN A 47 14.80 2.60 11.26
N ASN A 48 13.53 2.26 11.34
CA ASN A 48 12.54 3.13 11.98
C ASN A 48 12.01 2.62 13.32
N TRP A 49 12.43 1.43 13.80
CA TRP A 49 12.07 0.97 15.13
C TRP A 49 12.43 1.94 16.27
N PRO A 50 13.63 2.60 16.25
CA PRO A 50 13.99 3.56 17.28
C PRO A 50 13.11 4.81 17.33
N ARG A 51 12.29 5.08 16.31
CA ARG A 51 11.36 6.21 16.30
C ARG A 51 10.18 6.03 17.25
N GLY A 52 9.99 4.82 17.74
CA GLY A 52 8.96 4.50 18.71
C GLY A 52 7.57 4.30 18.11
N ARG A 53 6.69 3.78 18.94
CA ARG A 53 5.33 3.38 18.57
C ARG A 53 4.47 4.58 18.16
N ASP A 54 4.62 5.70 18.84
CA ASP A 54 3.82 6.91 18.55
C ASP A 54 4.06 7.41 17.13
N TRP A 55 5.32 7.34 16.65
CA TRP A 55 5.62 7.65 15.26
C TRP A 55 4.93 6.68 14.30
N TYR A 56 4.95 5.39 14.61
CA TYR A 56 4.30 4.39 13.75
C TYR A 56 2.79 4.60 13.68
N GLU A 57 2.16 4.82 14.82
CA GLU A 57 0.73 5.11 14.90
C GLU A 57 0.37 6.39 14.14
N SER A 58 1.22 7.43 14.20
CA SER A 58 0.99 8.69 13.47
C SER A 58 0.93 8.55 11.96
N LEU A 59 1.43 7.45 11.39
CA LEU A 59 1.31 7.18 9.96
C LEU A 59 -0.11 6.84 9.53
N PHE A 60 -0.96 6.49 10.48
CA PHE A 60 -2.35 6.11 10.27
C PHE A 60 -3.33 7.14 10.87
N ASP A 61 -2.79 8.14 11.63
CA ASP A 61 -3.58 9.23 12.18
C ASP A 61 -3.81 10.28 11.12
N GLY A 62 -5.00 10.55 10.84
CA GLY A 62 -5.36 11.77 10.16
C GLY A 62 -5.34 11.70 8.69
N ALA A 63 -6.10 11.38 8.11
CA ALA A 63 -6.87 11.87 7.00
C ALA A 63 -8.29 11.39 7.28
N ASP A 64 -9.24 12.17 6.87
CA ASP A 64 -10.66 11.83 6.84
C ASP A 64 -10.94 10.44 6.21
N GLY A 65 -9.89 9.80 5.72
CA GLY A 65 -9.86 8.47 5.14
C GLY A 65 -9.71 7.31 6.13
N ALA A 66 -8.88 7.45 7.18
CA ALA A 66 -8.61 6.32 8.08
C ALA A 66 -9.85 5.88 8.85
N ASP A 67 -10.68 6.84 9.29
CA ASP A 67 -11.93 6.56 10.00
C ASP A 67 -13.03 5.98 9.11
N LYS A 68 -12.88 6.09 7.80
CA LYS A 68 -13.84 5.59 6.80
C LYS A 68 -13.34 4.36 6.05
N ALA A 69 -12.06 4.02 6.18
CA ALA A 69 -11.48 2.88 5.49
C ALA A 69 -11.98 1.56 6.10
N ALA A 70 -12.40 0.65 5.24
CA ALA A 70 -12.73 -0.72 5.65
C ALA A 70 -11.48 -1.53 6.00
N ALA A 71 -10.31 -1.15 5.49
CA ALA A 71 -9.03 -1.77 5.79
C ALA A 71 -7.92 -0.72 5.83
N ILE A 72 -7.06 -0.84 6.84
CA ILE A 72 -5.91 0.03 7.04
C ILE A 72 -4.66 -0.83 6.97
N GLY A 73 -3.68 -0.40 6.20
CA GLY A 73 -2.48 -1.20 6.01
C GLY A 73 -1.21 -0.42 5.78
N GLU A 74 -0.12 -1.15 5.68
CA GLU A 74 1.16 -0.66 5.23
C GLU A 74 1.85 -1.65 4.30
N CYS A 75 2.84 -1.16 3.56
CA CYS A 75 3.65 -1.93 2.64
C CYS A 75 5.13 -1.79 3.00
N SER A 76 5.72 -2.87 3.52
CA SER A 76 7.15 -2.91 3.84
C SER A 76 7.74 -4.29 3.45
N PRO A 77 8.07 -4.48 2.17
CA PRO A 77 8.51 -5.78 1.66
C PRO A 77 9.81 -6.31 2.27
N SER A 78 10.57 -5.43 2.94
CA SER A 78 11.78 -5.78 3.68
C SER A 78 11.53 -6.65 4.91
N TYR A 79 10.31 -6.67 5.45
CA TYR A 79 10.00 -7.46 6.66
C TYR A 79 10.21 -8.95 6.50
N SER A 80 10.06 -9.47 5.30
CA SER A 80 10.33 -10.88 5.01
C SER A 80 11.81 -11.20 4.76
N TRP A 81 12.69 -10.22 4.86
CA TRP A 81 14.12 -10.39 4.59
C TRP A 81 14.89 -10.80 5.87
N ALA A 82 14.51 -11.95 6.42
CA ALA A 82 14.92 -12.41 7.74
C ALA A 82 16.45 -12.59 7.91
N HIS A 83 17.19 -12.82 6.81
CA HIS A 83 18.64 -12.90 6.85
C HIS A 83 19.32 -11.53 7.01
N ALA A 84 18.67 -10.46 6.59
CA ALA A 84 19.19 -9.10 6.74
C ALA A 84 18.62 -8.40 7.99
N PHE A 85 17.33 -8.61 8.29
CA PHE A 85 16.64 -7.92 9.37
C PHE A 85 16.05 -8.90 10.38
N ARG A 86 16.73 -9.05 11.50
CA ARG A 86 16.33 -9.98 12.56
C ARG A 86 15.30 -9.36 13.51
N GLY A 87 14.47 -10.22 14.11
CA GLY A 87 13.53 -9.81 15.15
C GLY A 87 12.30 -9.03 14.63
N VAL A 88 12.08 -8.98 13.32
CA VAL A 88 10.90 -8.33 12.72
C VAL A 88 9.61 -9.03 13.17
N PRO A 89 9.47 -10.37 13.08
CA PRO A 89 8.24 -11.04 13.49
C PRO A 89 7.89 -10.81 14.96
N GLU A 90 8.88 -10.81 15.84
CA GLU A 90 8.70 -10.60 17.28
C GLU A 90 8.19 -9.18 17.57
N ARG A 91 8.76 -8.17 16.91
CA ARG A 91 8.31 -6.78 17.03
C ARG A 91 6.91 -6.57 16.44
N MET A 92 6.61 -7.22 15.31
CA MET A 92 5.25 -7.19 14.74
C MET A 92 4.24 -7.82 15.69
N ALA A 93 4.55 -8.97 16.29
CA ALA A 93 3.67 -9.62 17.25
C ALA A 93 3.42 -8.77 18.51
N GLN A 94 4.36 -7.93 18.90
CA GLN A 94 4.20 -7.01 20.03
C GLN A 94 3.28 -5.82 19.71
N VAL A 95 3.32 -5.30 18.49
CA VAL A 95 2.66 -4.03 18.14
C VAL A 95 1.35 -4.27 17.37
N VAL A 96 1.36 -5.21 16.42
CA VAL A 96 0.23 -5.49 15.53
C VAL A 96 -0.16 -6.97 15.49
N PRO A 97 -0.42 -7.62 16.65
CA PRO A 97 -0.66 -9.07 16.71
C PRO A 97 -1.87 -9.54 15.91
N GLN A 98 -2.79 -8.65 15.60
CA GLN A 98 -4.02 -8.94 14.86
C GLN A 98 -3.95 -8.61 13.38
N ALA A 99 -2.84 -8.01 12.91
CA ALA A 99 -2.70 -7.64 11.51
C ALA A 99 -2.60 -8.89 10.62
N ARG A 100 -3.32 -8.86 9.51
CA ARG A 100 -3.19 -9.89 8.47
C ARG A 100 -1.94 -9.64 7.65
N LEU A 101 -1.16 -10.70 7.41
CA LEU A 101 0.07 -10.60 6.63
C LEU A 101 -0.20 -11.00 5.18
N ILE A 102 0.24 -10.15 4.27
CA ILE A 102 0.18 -10.40 2.83
C ILE A 102 1.59 -10.64 2.33
N TYR A 103 1.81 -11.81 1.73
CA TYR A 103 3.07 -12.19 1.15
C TYR A 103 2.90 -12.53 -0.33
N VAL A 104 3.46 -11.71 -1.20
CA VAL A 104 3.39 -11.87 -2.66
C VAL A 104 4.53 -12.76 -3.11
N VAL A 105 4.21 -13.81 -3.85
CA VAL A 105 5.20 -14.73 -4.42
C VAL A 105 5.36 -14.50 -5.92
N ARG A 106 6.54 -14.78 -6.42
CA ARG A 106 6.88 -14.73 -7.82
C ARG A 106 7.80 -15.91 -8.16
N ASP A 107 7.80 -16.33 -9.42
CA ASP A 107 8.76 -17.30 -9.91
C ASP A 107 10.20 -16.92 -9.50
N PRO A 108 10.96 -17.82 -8.85
CA PRO A 108 12.27 -17.47 -8.29
C PRO A 108 13.27 -16.99 -9.34
N ILE A 109 13.27 -17.60 -10.53
CA ILE A 109 14.20 -17.24 -11.62
C ILE A 109 13.86 -15.84 -12.14
N ALA A 110 12.57 -15.57 -12.37
CA ALA A 110 12.09 -14.27 -12.80
C ALA A 110 12.35 -13.17 -11.74
N ARG A 111 12.31 -13.53 -10.46
CA ARG A 111 12.63 -12.63 -9.36
C ARG A 111 14.13 -12.31 -9.33
N MET A 112 14.99 -13.31 -9.40
CA MET A 112 16.46 -13.14 -9.42
C MET A 112 16.90 -12.26 -10.58
N ALA A 113 16.33 -12.43 -11.75
CA ALA A 113 16.64 -11.59 -12.92
C ALA A 113 16.36 -10.10 -12.71
N THR A 114 15.54 -9.74 -11.72
CA THR A 114 15.26 -8.34 -11.36
C THR A 114 16.15 -7.79 -10.26
N GLU A 115 16.89 -8.63 -9.56
CA GLU A 115 17.81 -8.26 -8.49
C GLU A 115 19.25 -8.00 -9.01
N THR A 116 19.59 -8.45 -10.22
CA THR A 116 20.93 -8.29 -10.78
C THR A 116 21.18 -6.82 -11.14
N PRO A 117 22.15 -6.13 -10.51
CA PRO A 117 22.53 -4.78 -10.90
C PRO A 117 23.16 -4.83 -12.30
N GLY A 118 22.61 -4.07 -13.25
CA GLY A 118 23.24 -3.81 -14.54
C GLY A 118 22.53 -4.32 -15.80
N GLN A 119 21.50 -5.11 -15.69
CA GLN A 119 20.63 -5.38 -16.84
C GLN A 119 19.42 -4.43 -16.82
N ALA A 120 19.60 -3.25 -17.40
CA ALA A 120 18.47 -2.46 -17.86
C ALA A 120 17.65 -3.37 -18.81
N ARG A 121 16.56 -3.95 -18.32
CA ARG A 121 15.57 -4.58 -19.21
C ARG A 121 15.13 -3.48 -20.17
N PRO A 122 15.18 -3.69 -21.49
CA PRO A 122 14.46 -2.81 -22.39
C PRO A 122 13.05 -2.74 -21.83
N ALA A 123 12.55 -1.54 -21.62
CA ALA A 123 11.19 -1.34 -21.18
C ALA A 123 10.31 -2.12 -22.14
N LEU A 124 9.82 -3.29 -21.70
CA LEU A 124 8.69 -3.89 -22.35
C LEU A 124 7.61 -2.84 -22.18
N ALA A 125 7.37 -2.10 -23.25
CA ALA A 125 6.25 -1.21 -23.35
C ALA A 125 5.02 -2.10 -23.16
N THR A 126 4.62 -2.29 -21.93
CA THR A 126 3.27 -2.71 -21.61
C THR A 126 2.42 -1.57 -22.14
N ARG A 127 1.95 -1.74 -23.37
CA ARG A 127 0.80 -1.01 -23.87
C ARG A 127 -0.31 -1.32 -22.85
N SER A 128 -0.36 -0.49 -21.82
CA SER A 128 -1.52 -0.40 -20.95
C SER A 128 -2.66 0.06 -21.86
N ALA A 129 -3.39 -0.89 -22.39
CA ALA A 129 -4.71 -0.63 -22.90
C ALA A 129 -5.60 -0.36 -21.67
N HIS A 130 -5.36 0.77 -21.01
CA HIS A 130 -6.40 1.39 -20.20
C HIS A 130 -7.51 1.78 -21.17
N ARG A 131 -8.41 0.87 -21.38
CA ARG A 131 -9.73 1.20 -21.87
C ARG A 131 -10.32 2.13 -20.82
N ALA A 132 -10.27 3.43 -21.08
CA ALA A 132 -10.98 4.41 -20.31
C ALA A 132 -12.44 3.96 -20.24
N VAL A 133 -12.88 3.61 -19.06
CA VAL A 133 -14.31 3.47 -18.78
C VAL A 133 -14.83 4.91 -18.83
N PRO A 134 -15.72 5.26 -19.76
CA PRO A 134 -16.28 6.60 -19.76
C PRO A 134 -17.03 6.81 -18.46
N SER A 135 -16.69 7.87 -17.73
CA SER A 135 -17.50 8.34 -16.61
C SER A 135 -18.93 8.57 -17.09
N PRO A 136 -19.96 8.16 -16.36
CA PRO A 136 -21.33 8.53 -16.68
C PRO A 136 -21.42 10.05 -16.62
N ASP A 137 -21.77 10.62 -17.76
CA ASP A 137 -21.98 12.04 -17.97
C ASP A 137 -23.03 12.56 -16.99
N ASN A 138 -22.59 13.39 -16.04
CA ASN A 138 -23.45 14.00 -15.02
C ASN A 138 -23.92 15.38 -15.48
N SER A 139 -24.32 15.48 -16.74
CA SER A 139 -24.97 16.66 -17.34
C SER A 139 -26.49 16.57 -17.25
N ALA A 140 -27.04 16.45 -16.03
CA ALA A 140 -28.42 16.77 -15.77
C ALA A 140 -28.48 18.24 -15.36
N GLY A 141 -28.70 19.12 -16.31
CA GLY A 141 -28.98 20.52 -16.10
C GLY A 141 -30.26 20.74 -15.27
N PRO A 142 -30.42 21.93 -14.67
CA PRO A 142 -31.49 22.20 -13.71
C PRO A 142 -32.85 22.12 -14.38
N CYS A 143 -33.74 21.32 -13.82
CA CYS A 143 -35.14 21.24 -14.15
C CYS A 143 -35.81 22.60 -13.94
N GLN A 144 -36.11 23.32 -15.04
CA GLN A 144 -36.90 24.55 -14.98
C GLN A 144 -38.34 24.18 -14.59
N ARG A 145 -38.75 24.76 -13.45
CA ARG A 145 -40.16 24.79 -13.06
C ARG A 145 -40.94 25.60 -14.06
N LEU A 146 -41.75 24.97 -14.85
CA LEU A 146 -42.86 25.61 -15.57
C LEU A 146 -44.00 25.85 -14.56
N ARG A 147 -44.13 27.11 -14.13
CA ARG A 147 -45.38 27.63 -13.61
C ARG A 147 -46.18 28.14 -14.81
N HIS A 148 -47.34 27.66 -15.01
CA HIS A 148 -48.49 28.34 -15.64
C HIS A 148 -49.73 27.51 -15.30
N LEU A 149 -50.61 28.14 -14.50
CA LEU A 149 -51.79 28.94 -14.88
C LEU A 149 -52.92 28.02 -15.42
N THR A 150 -53.87 27.86 -14.74
CA THR A 150 -55.21 28.34 -14.45
C THR A 150 -55.90 27.43 -13.48
#